data_f488d9225bc26f0c8cd63bdd7f260dcc
#
_entry.id   f488d9225bc26f0c8cd63bdd7f260dcc
#
_cell.length_a   1.000
_cell.length_b   1.000
_cell.length_c   1.000
_cell.angle_alpha   90.00
_cell.angle_beta   90.00
_cell.angle_gamma   90.00
#
_symmetry.space_group_name_H-M   'P 1'
#
loop_
_entity.id
_entity.type
_entity.pdbx_description
1 polymer ?
#
loop_
_entity_poly.entity_id
_entity_poly.type
_entity_poly.pdbx_seq_one_letter_code
_entity_poly.pdbx_strand_id
1 'polypeptide(L)'
;MMKPISSEPLHTLTDYENYSVTSQTYDTTRNPIGLEIILGCFAATNIRPIHEQVILDAGCGTGNYLQAIHHKVGACYGIDVNEGMLAQAQRKFGKGSLVTFDHGSLVNLPYPDDFFDGITCNQVIHHLDDPKQTDAFPNVQAILSTTYRVLRPQGVLVLNTCSRQQLVDGYWWADLMPEVVDQMAARIPSIELTMEMLEIAGFQIGGIIVPLHEVLQGPSYFDPAGPLQKSFRDGDSTWSLLSEEKLHRTLERIRTMNEDGSIIQYLDEREKRRKRVGQTTFIFARKS
;
A
#
# COMPACT_ATOMS: atom_id res chain seq x y z
N MET A 1 -6.76 -41.02 -14.18
CA MET A 1 -5.88 -40.69 -13.04
C MET A 1 -5.30 -39.32 -13.29
N MET A 2 -5.87 -38.30 -12.67
CA MET A 2 -5.31 -36.94 -12.70
C MET A 2 -4.08 -36.89 -11.80
N LYS A 3 -2.96 -36.37 -12.34
CA LYS A 3 -1.76 -36.11 -11.54
C LYS A 3 -2.10 -35.02 -10.50
N PRO A 4 -1.59 -35.11 -9.26
CA PRO A 4 -1.75 -34.06 -8.29
C PRO A 4 -1.04 -32.79 -8.80
N ILE A 5 -1.73 -31.67 -8.73
CA ILE A 5 -1.18 -30.32 -8.98
C ILE A 5 -0.05 -30.15 -7.95
N SER A 6 1.17 -29.91 -8.41
CA SER A 6 2.31 -29.59 -7.57
C SER A 6 1.95 -28.35 -6.76
N SER A 7 2.01 -28.44 -5.43
CA SER A 7 1.97 -27.28 -4.55
C SER A 7 3.24 -26.47 -4.77
N GLU A 8 3.21 -25.54 -5.71
CA GLU A 8 4.21 -24.48 -5.73
C GLU A 8 4.06 -23.68 -4.41
N PRO A 9 5.19 -23.33 -3.76
CA PRO A 9 5.12 -22.55 -2.54
C PRO A 9 4.41 -21.24 -2.84
N LEU A 10 3.50 -20.83 -1.94
CA LEU A 10 2.92 -19.49 -1.93
C LEU A 10 4.06 -18.49 -2.18
N HIS A 11 3.98 -17.71 -3.28
CA HIS A 11 4.99 -16.71 -3.59
C HIS A 11 5.15 -15.81 -2.37
N THR A 12 6.28 -15.96 -1.68
CA THR A 12 6.67 -15.13 -0.56
C THR A 12 6.84 -13.72 -1.08
N LEU A 13 6.20 -12.78 -0.40
CA LEU A 13 6.55 -11.36 -0.49
C LEU A 13 8.07 -11.24 -0.43
N THR A 14 8.64 -10.35 -1.23
CA THR A 14 10.10 -10.16 -1.28
C THR A 14 10.68 -9.98 0.13
N ASP A 15 11.72 -10.73 0.48
CA ASP A 15 12.29 -10.90 1.84
C ASP A 15 12.95 -9.66 2.46
N TYR A 16 12.72 -8.46 1.92
CA TYR A 16 13.40 -7.25 2.40
C TYR A 16 12.76 -6.61 3.65
N GLU A 17 11.55 -7.05 4.04
CA GLU A 17 10.87 -6.57 5.24
C GLU A 17 10.26 -7.73 6.04
N ASN A 18 10.49 -7.74 7.35
CA ASN A 18 9.95 -8.76 8.26
C ASN A 18 8.67 -8.28 8.94
N TYR A 19 7.55 -8.37 8.23
CA TYR A 19 6.22 -7.97 8.73
C TYR A 19 5.76 -8.74 9.97
N SER A 20 6.27 -9.92 10.25
CA SER A 20 5.95 -10.65 11.47
C SER A 20 6.46 -9.94 12.74
N VAL A 21 7.52 -9.14 12.61
CA VAL A 21 8.07 -8.32 13.70
C VAL A 21 7.44 -6.92 13.69
N THR A 22 7.35 -6.28 12.53
CA THR A 22 6.87 -4.90 12.38
C THR A 22 5.37 -4.76 12.59
N SER A 23 4.59 -5.84 12.45
CA SER A 23 3.14 -5.84 12.68
C SER A 23 2.70 -5.26 14.03
N GLN A 24 3.54 -5.36 15.06
CA GLN A 24 3.21 -4.89 16.41
C GLN A 24 3.24 -3.36 16.56
N THR A 25 4.05 -2.68 15.75
CA THR A 25 4.25 -1.22 15.80
C THR A 25 3.74 -0.51 14.54
N TYR A 26 3.34 -1.27 13.52
CA TYR A 26 2.93 -0.76 12.22
C TYR A 26 1.85 0.33 12.31
N ASP A 27 0.85 0.11 13.13
CA ASP A 27 -0.30 1.03 13.28
C ASP A 27 0.05 2.37 13.93
N THR A 28 1.19 2.46 14.62
CA THR A 28 1.63 3.71 15.26
C THR A 28 2.21 4.72 14.28
N THR A 29 2.61 4.24 13.09
CA THR A 29 3.32 5.02 12.08
C THR A 29 2.70 4.93 10.69
N ARG A 30 1.57 4.24 10.54
CA ARG A 30 0.84 4.12 9.27
C ARG A 30 -0.63 4.45 9.45
N ASN A 31 -1.05 5.56 8.86
CA ASN A 31 -2.44 5.96 8.81
C ASN A 31 -3.08 5.58 7.47
N PRO A 32 -4.33 5.13 7.48
CA PRO A 32 -5.09 4.97 6.25
C PRO A 32 -5.40 6.35 5.67
N ILE A 33 -4.72 6.72 4.58
CA ILE A 33 -4.96 7.97 3.87
C ILE A 33 -5.86 7.76 2.65
N GLY A 34 -6.45 8.82 2.13
CA GLY A 34 -7.33 8.77 0.95
C GLY A 34 -8.65 8.06 1.19
N LEU A 35 -9.13 7.97 2.43
CA LEU A 35 -10.39 7.30 2.76
C LEU A 35 -11.58 7.87 2.00
N GLU A 36 -11.67 9.19 1.90
CA GLU A 36 -12.74 9.86 1.15
C GLU A 36 -12.59 9.63 -0.37
N ILE A 37 -11.37 9.45 -0.87
CA ILE A 37 -11.11 9.06 -2.26
C ILE A 37 -11.66 7.65 -2.51
N ILE A 38 -11.29 6.67 -1.67
CA ILE A 38 -11.74 5.27 -1.78
C ILE A 38 -13.26 5.21 -1.72
N LEU A 39 -13.86 5.77 -0.69
CA LEU A 39 -15.31 5.77 -0.50
C LEU A 39 -16.04 6.54 -1.61
N GLY A 40 -15.48 7.67 -2.07
CA GLY A 40 -16.01 8.44 -3.18
C GLY A 40 -16.02 7.65 -4.49
N CYS A 41 -14.92 6.91 -4.79
CA CYS A 41 -14.86 6.02 -5.95
C CYS A 41 -15.91 4.90 -5.86
N PHE A 42 -16.05 4.26 -4.70
CA PHE A 42 -17.07 3.22 -4.51
C PHE A 42 -18.50 3.76 -4.61
N ALA A 43 -18.78 4.94 -4.08
CA ALA A 43 -20.10 5.54 -4.12
C ALA A 43 -20.50 6.06 -5.51
N ALA A 44 -19.53 6.64 -6.25
CA ALA A 44 -19.81 7.30 -7.53
C ALA A 44 -20.00 6.35 -8.72
N THR A 45 -19.42 5.15 -8.64
CA THR A 45 -19.30 4.27 -9.80
C THR A 45 -20.19 3.03 -9.71
N ASN A 46 -20.72 2.72 -8.56
CA ASN A 46 -21.42 1.47 -8.34
C ASN A 46 -22.93 1.63 -8.47
N ILE A 47 -23.58 0.56 -8.98
CA ILE A 47 -25.04 0.48 -9.07
C ILE A 47 -25.67 0.34 -7.69
N ARG A 48 -24.94 -0.29 -6.73
CA ARG A 48 -25.43 -0.50 -5.36
C ARG A 48 -25.09 0.70 -4.47
N PRO A 49 -26.01 1.09 -3.56
CA PRO A 49 -25.66 2.03 -2.51
C PRO A 49 -24.47 1.55 -1.69
N ILE A 50 -23.59 2.45 -1.26
CA ILE A 50 -22.33 2.10 -0.61
C ILE A 50 -22.53 1.20 0.63
N HIS A 51 -23.59 1.40 1.39
CA HIS A 51 -23.92 0.60 2.58
C HIS A 51 -24.42 -0.83 2.28
N GLU A 52 -24.57 -1.19 1.01
CA GLU A 52 -24.91 -2.54 0.54
C GLU A 52 -23.73 -3.21 -0.19
N GLN A 53 -22.66 -2.48 -0.43
CA GLN A 53 -21.53 -2.99 -1.20
C GLN A 53 -20.69 -3.98 -0.39
N VAL A 54 -20.18 -5.00 -1.09
CA VAL A 54 -19.21 -5.98 -0.59
C VAL A 54 -17.83 -5.56 -1.06
N ILE A 55 -16.94 -5.22 -0.13
CA ILE A 55 -15.64 -4.63 -0.41
C ILE A 55 -14.52 -5.58 0.00
N LEU A 56 -13.47 -5.67 -0.83
CA LEU A 56 -12.22 -6.36 -0.51
C LEU A 56 -11.10 -5.34 -0.30
N ASP A 57 -10.34 -5.48 0.78
CA ASP A 57 -9.02 -4.87 0.95
C ASP A 57 -7.95 -5.93 0.62
N ALA A 58 -7.35 -5.81 -0.55
CA ALA A 58 -6.38 -6.75 -1.08
C ALA A 58 -4.96 -6.38 -0.60
N GLY A 59 -4.38 -7.21 0.27
CA GLY A 59 -3.18 -6.88 1.04
C GLY A 59 -3.53 -6.01 2.25
N CYS A 60 -4.51 -6.47 3.04
CA CYS A 60 -5.11 -5.66 4.10
C CYS A 60 -4.17 -5.40 5.29
N GLY A 61 -3.05 -6.12 5.41
CA GLY A 61 -2.11 -6.00 6.51
C GLY A 61 -2.79 -6.10 7.87
N THR A 62 -2.59 -5.10 8.72
CA THR A 62 -3.22 -5.02 10.05
C THR A 62 -4.68 -4.53 10.03
N GLY A 63 -5.28 -4.35 8.84
CA GLY A 63 -6.70 -3.98 8.68
C GLY A 63 -7.02 -2.51 8.95
N ASN A 64 -6.07 -1.58 8.85
CA ASN A 64 -6.27 -0.15 9.12
C ASN A 64 -7.34 0.48 8.22
N TYR A 65 -7.29 0.20 6.91
CA TYR A 65 -8.29 0.69 5.97
C TYR A 65 -9.67 0.10 6.27
N LEU A 66 -9.74 -1.22 6.51
CA LEU A 66 -11.00 -1.87 6.87
C LEU A 66 -11.59 -1.31 8.16
N GLN A 67 -10.77 -1.03 9.18
CA GLN A 67 -11.21 -0.41 10.43
C GLN A 67 -11.85 0.96 10.19
N ALA A 68 -11.33 1.72 9.23
CA ALA A 68 -11.84 3.04 8.93
C ALA A 68 -13.14 3.03 8.09
N ILE A 69 -13.37 2.00 7.26
CA ILE A 69 -14.49 1.99 6.31
C ILE A 69 -15.61 0.99 6.61
N HIS A 70 -15.37 -0.06 7.43
CA HIS A 70 -16.32 -1.17 7.60
C HIS A 70 -17.73 -0.77 8.02
N HIS A 71 -17.87 0.32 8.74
CA HIS A 71 -19.17 0.84 9.19
C HIS A 71 -19.95 1.64 8.12
N LYS A 72 -19.32 1.91 6.96
CA LYS A 72 -19.90 2.68 5.86
C LYS A 72 -20.35 1.80 4.69
N VAL A 73 -19.95 0.53 4.67
CA VAL A 73 -20.22 -0.43 3.59
C VAL A 73 -21.01 -1.63 4.09
N GLY A 74 -21.53 -2.46 3.18
CA GLY A 74 -22.38 -3.60 3.54
C GLY A 74 -21.61 -4.75 4.18
N ALA A 75 -20.50 -5.15 3.61
CA ALA A 75 -19.59 -6.16 4.15
C ALA A 75 -18.15 -5.91 3.70
N CYS A 76 -17.20 -6.33 4.53
CA CYS A 76 -15.77 -6.20 4.24
C CYS A 76 -15.07 -7.54 4.27
N TYR A 77 -14.14 -7.70 3.35
CA TYR A 77 -13.18 -8.80 3.32
C TYR A 77 -11.77 -8.21 3.33
N GLY A 78 -10.86 -8.83 4.08
CA GLY A 78 -9.44 -8.54 4.04
C GLY A 78 -8.67 -9.80 3.72
N ILE A 79 -7.74 -9.73 2.79
CA ILE A 79 -6.85 -10.84 2.49
C ILE A 79 -5.40 -10.39 2.60
N ASP A 80 -4.57 -11.21 3.22
CA ASP A 80 -3.12 -10.99 3.30
C ASP A 80 -2.38 -12.32 3.34
N VAL A 81 -1.14 -12.33 2.90
CA VAL A 81 -0.26 -13.51 2.95
C VAL A 81 0.44 -13.64 4.29
N ASN A 82 0.49 -12.59 5.10
CA ASN A 82 1.17 -12.57 6.38
C ASN A 82 0.22 -12.85 7.55
N GLU A 83 0.36 -14.02 8.18
CA GLU A 83 -0.45 -14.43 9.32
C GLU A 83 -0.32 -13.50 10.54
N GLY A 84 0.87 -12.93 10.76
CA GLY A 84 1.12 -11.99 11.87
C GLY A 84 0.33 -10.70 11.71
N MET A 85 0.25 -10.16 10.48
CA MET A 85 -0.58 -9.01 10.12
C MET A 85 -2.07 -9.32 10.30
N LEU A 86 -2.53 -10.46 9.79
CA LEU A 86 -3.92 -10.89 9.94
C LEU A 86 -4.33 -11.10 11.40
N ALA A 87 -3.44 -11.65 12.23
CA ALA A 87 -3.69 -11.79 13.67
C ALA A 87 -3.88 -10.43 14.36
N GLN A 88 -3.16 -9.39 13.94
CA GLN A 88 -3.38 -8.02 14.42
C GLN A 88 -4.70 -7.45 13.89
N ALA A 89 -4.99 -7.65 12.60
CA ALA A 89 -6.25 -7.22 12.01
C ALA A 89 -7.45 -7.81 12.77
N GLN A 90 -7.49 -9.12 12.96
CA GLN A 90 -8.58 -9.82 13.68
C GLN A 90 -8.81 -9.30 15.12
N ARG A 91 -7.75 -8.88 15.81
CA ARG A 91 -7.87 -8.32 17.18
C ARG A 91 -8.59 -6.98 17.23
N LYS A 92 -8.54 -6.19 16.14
CA LYS A 92 -9.20 -4.88 16.07
C LYS A 92 -10.71 -4.97 15.95
N PHE A 93 -11.21 -6.10 15.45
CA PHE A 93 -12.63 -6.29 15.17
C PHE A 93 -13.26 -7.21 16.21
N GLY A 94 -14.36 -6.76 16.84
CA GLY A 94 -15.09 -7.55 17.82
C GLY A 94 -15.87 -8.71 17.21
N LYS A 95 -16.31 -9.64 18.04
CA LYS A 95 -17.22 -10.73 17.62
C LYS A 95 -18.52 -10.13 17.07
N GLY A 96 -18.91 -10.57 15.87
CA GLY A 96 -20.11 -10.08 15.17
C GLY A 96 -19.85 -8.93 14.19
N SER A 97 -18.60 -8.56 13.97
CA SER A 97 -18.22 -7.67 12.87
C SER A 97 -18.57 -8.31 11.51
N LEU A 98 -19.02 -7.47 10.56
CA LEU A 98 -19.23 -7.87 9.16
C LEU A 98 -17.91 -7.84 8.34
N VAL A 99 -16.78 -8.05 9.01
CA VAL A 99 -15.46 -8.13 8.40
C VAL A 99 -14.94 -9.56 8.47
N THR A 100 -14.58 -10.10 7.32
CA THR A 100 -13.98 -11.44 7.17
C THR A 100 -12.50 -11.28 6.79
N PHE A 101 -11.63 -12.07 7.41
CA PHE A 101 -10.20 -12.08 7.10
C PHE A 101 -9.79 -13.46 6.60
N ASP A 102 -9.15 -13.47 5.42
CA ASP A 102 -8.66 -14.68 4.76
C ASP A 102 -7.12 -14.64 4.63
N HIS A 103 -6.47 -15.76 4.86
CA HIS A 103 -5.05 -15.94 4.58
C HIS A 103 -4.88 -16.43 3.15
N GLY A 104 -4.14 -15.69 2.31
CA GLY A 104 -3.98 -16.07 0.91
C GLY A 104 -3.13 -15.11 0.10
N SER A 105 -2.75 -15.58 -1.09
CA SER A 105 -1.98 -14.80 -2.05
C SER A 105 -2.88 -13.94 -2.94
N LEU A 106 -2.44 -12.72 -3.22
CA LEU A 106 -3.15 -11.79 -4.11
C LEU A 106 -3.05 -12.17 -5.59
N VAL A 107 -2.04 -12.93 -5.98
CA VAL A 107 -1.88 -13.35 -7.39
C VAL A 107 -2.91 -14.41 -7.79
N ASN A 108 -3.59 -15.03 -6.83
CA ASN A 108 -4.67 -15.98 -7.05
C ASN A 108 -5.72 -15.86 -5.93
N LEU A 109 -6.60 -14.85 -6.06
CA LEU A 109 -7.65 -14.59 -5.07
C LEU A 109 -8.62 -15.78 -4.97
N PRO A 110 -8.88 -16.32 -3.74
CA PRO A 110 -9.70 -17.51 -3.53
C PRO A 110 -11.21 -17.21 -3.52
N TYR A 111 -11.65 -16.20 -4.26
CA TYR A 111 -13.04 -15.79 -4.33
C TYR A 111 -13.67 -16.13 -5.67
N PRO A 112 -15.00 -16.32 -5.71
CA PRO A 112 -15.74 -16.52 -6.97
C PRO A 112 -15.60 -15.32 -7.91
N ASP A 113 -15.87 -15.56 -9.19
CA ASP A 113 -16.03 -14.49 -10.16
C ASP A 113 -17.20 -13.58 -9.76
N ASP A 114 -17.11 -12.30 -10.07
CA ASP A 114 -18.19 -11.32 -9.89
C ASP A 114 -18.72 -11.24 -8.43
N PHE A 115 -17.83 -11.32 -7.45
CA PHE A 115 -18.20 -11.36 -6.03
C PHE A 115 -18.21 -9.99 -5.36
N PHE A 116 -17.19 -9.14 -5.62
CA PHE A 116 -17.02 -7.85 -4.97
C PHE A 116 -17.59 -6.68 -5.77
N ASP A 117 -18.17 -5.72 -5.10
CA ASP A 117 -18.60 -4.44 -5.67
C ASP A 117 -17.42 -3.46 -5.78
N GLY A 118 -16.47 -3.52 -4.83
CA GLY A 118 -15.27 -2.70 -4.83
C GLY A 118 -14.07 -3.45 -4.26
N ILE A 119 -12.89 -3.14 -4.78
CA ILE A 119 -11.61 -3.64 -4.26
C ILE A 119 -10.70 -2.45 -4.03
N THR A 120 -10.04 -2.41 -2.88
CA THR A 120 -8.92 -1.50 -2.63
C THR A 120 -7.62 -2.28 -2.46
N CYS A 121 -6.52 -1.72 -2.98
CA CYS A 121 -5.19 -2.30 -2.84
C CYS A 121 -4.23 -1.16 -2.48
N ASN A 122 -3.82 -1.11 -1.21
CA ASN A 122 -3.12 0.05 -0.66
C ASN A 122 -1.68 -0.28 -0.32
N GLN A 123 -0.72 0.36 -1.01
CA GLN A 123 0.70 0.25 -0.74
C GLN A 123 1.21 -1.22 -0.75
N VAL A 124 0.80 -2.01 -1.72
CA VAL A 124 1.11 -3.44 -1.81
C VAL A 124 2.05 -3.77 -2.97
N ILE A 125 1.85 -3.12 -4.14
CA ILE A 125 2.47 -3.59 -5.40
C ILE A 125 4.01 -3.60 -5.39
N HIS A 126 4.66 -2.80 -4.57
CA HIS A 126 6.12 -2.78 -4.41
C HIS A 126 6.70 -4.00 -3.66
N HIS A 127 5.84 -4.86 -3.14
CA HIS A 127 6.24 -6.11 -2.49
C HIS A 127 6.16 -7.34 -3.40
N LEU A 128 5.59 -7.20 -4.60
CA LEU A 128 5.17 -8.34 -5.41
C LEU A 128 6.26 -8.87 -6.32
N ASP A 129 7.07 -7.99 -6.87
CA ASP A 129 8.09 -8.34 -7.85
C ASP A 129 9.49 -7.95 -7.37
N ASP A 130 10.48 -8.81 -7.62
CA ASP A 130 11.88 -8.50 -7.32
C ASP A 130 12.53 -7.90 -8.56
N PRO A 131 12.98 -6.63 -8.52
CA PRO A 131 13.60 -5.97 -9.66
C PRO A 131 14.93 -6.61 -10.11
N LYS A 132 15.53 -7.48 -9.29
CA LYS A 132 16.70 -8.29 -9.68
C LYS A 132 16.34 -9.45 -10.58
N GLN A 133 15.07 -9.85 -10.60
CA GLN A 133 14.59 -10.99 -11.40
C GLN A 133 13.87 -10.54 -12.66
N THR A 134 13.13 -9.43 -12.60
CA THR A 134 12.34 -8.94 -13.73
C THR A 134 11.97 -7.45 -13.56
N ASP A 135 11.86 -6.76 -14.66
CA ASP A 135 11.29 -5.41 -14.80
C ASP A 135 9.88 -5.42 -15.44
N ALA A 136 9.35 -6.61 -15.72
CA ALA A 136 8.04 -6.77 -16.37
C ALA A 136 6.85 -6.85 -15.40
N PHE A 137 7.08 -6.88 -14.09
CA PHE A 137 6.05 -6.90 -13.05
C PHE A 137 4.96 -8.00 -13.22
N PRO A 138 5.33 -9.29 -13.39
CA PRO A 138 4.36 -10.35 -13.67
C PRO A 138 3.38 -10.58 -12.53
N ASN A 139 3.79 -10.40 -11.27
CA ASN A 139 2.89 -10.55 -10.13
C ASN A 139 1.90 -9.38 -10.02
N VAL A 140 2.31 -8.15 -10.36
CA VAL A 140 1.37 -7.02 -10.49
C VAL A 140 0.34 -7.32 -11.56
N GLN A 141 0.74 -7.81 -12.74
CA GLN A 141 -0.20 -8.19 -13.81
C GLN A 141 -1.17 -9.29 -13.35
N ALA A 142 -0.67 -10.32 -12.64
CA ALA A 142 -1.50 -11.38 -12.11
C ALA A 142 -2.54 -10.88 -11.11
N ILE A 143 -2.15 -9.96 -10.20
CA ILE A 143 -3.10 -9.32 -9.25
C ILE A 143 -4.17 -8.54 -10.01
N LEU A 144 -3.81 -7.73 -10.99
CA LEU A 144 -4.80 -6.96 -11.75
C LEU A 144 -5.78 -7.89 -12.48
N SER A 145 -5.30 -8.99 -13.06
CA SER A 145 -6.15 -9.97 -13.73
C SER A 145 -7.10 -10.67 -12.74
N THR A 146 -6.61 -11.09 -11.58
CA THR A 146 -7.46 -11.77 -10.59
C THR A 146 -8.44 -10.82 -9.90
N THR A 147 -8.06 -9.54 -9.67
CA THR A 147 -8.99 -8.52 -9.16
C THR A 147 -10.08 -8.20 -10.17
N TYR A 148 -9.75 -8.13 -11.47
CA TYR A 148 -10.75 -8.01 -12.52
C TYR A 148 -11.75 -9.17 -12.51
N ARG A 149 -11.28 -10.40 -12.38
CA ARG A 149 -12.12 -11.61 -12.32
C ARG A 149 -13.14 -11.55 -11.19
N VAL A 150 -12.68 -11.24 -9.96
CA VAL A 150 -13.55 -11.30 -8.77
C VAL A 150 -14.42 -10.05 -8.58
N LEU A 151 -14.16 -8.95 -9.28
CA LEU A 151 -15.05 -7.79 -9.32
C LEU A 151 -16.31 -8.08 -10.12
N ARG A 152 -17.45 -7.58 -9.67
CA ARG A 152 -18.70 -7.55 -10.42
C ARG A 152 -18.59 -6.62 -11.63
N PRO A 153 -19.39 -6.82 -12.69
CA PRO A 153 -19.58 -5.82 -13.72
C PRO A 153 -19.92 -4.45 -13.09
N GLN A 154 -19.29 -3.40 -13.55
CA GLN A 154 -19.33 -2.04 -13.01
C GLN A 154 -18.67 -1.88 -11.62
N GLY A 155 -18.09 -2.92 -11.05
CA GLY A 155 -17.28 -2.85 -9.83
C GLY A 155 -16.00 -2.06 -10.05
N VAL A 156 -15.44 -1.53 -8.95
CA VAL A 156 -14.30 -0.59 -8.96
C VAL A 156 -13.10 -1.15 -8.23
N LEU A 157 -11.94 -1.07 -8.87
CA LEU A 157 -10.64 -1.20 -8.22
C LEU A 157 -10.08 0.19 -7.90
N VAL A 158 -9.67 0.40 -6.66
CA VAL A 158 -8.91 1.58 -6.22
C VAL A 158 -7.51 1.11 -5.81
N LEU A 159 -6.52 1.44 -6.62
CA LEU A 159 -5.13 1.09 -6.39
C LEU A 159 -4.36 2.29 -5.84
N ASN A 160 -3.76 2.16 -4.66
CA ASN A 160 -2.91 3.16 -4.05
C ASN A 160 -1.44 2.78 -4.21
N THR A 161 -0.71 3.57 -4.98
CA THR A 161 0.71 3.40 -5.29
C THR A 161 1.43 4.75 -5.25
N CYS A 162 2.69 4.81 -5.67
CA CYS A 162 3.42 6.07 -5.77
C CYS A 162 4.25 6.14 -7.05
N SER A 163 4.52 7.36 -7.50
CA SER A 163 5.47 7.63 -8.58
C SER A 163 6.90 7.76 -8.05
N ARG A 164 7.89 7.67 -8.94
CA ARG A 164 9.29 7.97 -8.59
C ARG A 164 9.45 9.40 -8.04
N GLN A 165 8.72 10.37 -8.60
CA GLN A 165 8.75 11.75 -8.13
C GLN A 165 8.23 11.87 -6.69
N GLN A 166 7.21 11.11 -6.34
CA GLN A 166 6.68 11.07 -4.96
C GLN A 166 7.66 10.39 -4.00
N LEU A 167 8.42 9.39 -4.42
CA LEU A 167 9.50 8.83 -3.61
C LEU A 167 10.61 9.84 -3.32
N VAL A 168 10.97 10.68 -4.32
CA VAL A 168 12.01 11.72 -4.17
C VAL A 168 11.53 12.89 -3.32
N ASP A 169 10.38 13.47 -3.63
CA ASP A 169 9.92 14.74 -3.06
C ASP A 169 8.85 14.59 -1.97
N GLY A 170 8.21 13.42 -1.87
CA GLY A 170 7.14 13.15 -0.93
C GLY A 170 7.60 12.82 0.50
N TYR A 171 8.90 12.53 0.67
CA TYR A 171 9.47 12.15 1.97
C TYR A 171 10.69 13.02 2.27
N TRP A 172 10.69 13.70 3.42
CA TRP A 172 11.77 14.62 3.75
C TRP A 172 13.13 13.92 3.92
N TRP A 173 13.14 12.66 4.32
CA TRP A 173 14.38 11.86 4.48
C TRP A 173 14.93 11.30 3.17
N ALA A 174 14.21 11.39 2.06
CA ALA A 174 14.63 10.79 0.78
C ALA A 174 16.00 11.28 0.27
N ASP A 175 16.29 12.59 0.39
CA ASP A 175 17.59 13.17 0.00
C ASP A 175 18.75 12.73 0.90
N LEU A 176 18.44 12.16 2.09
CA LEU A 176 19.45 11.64 3.00
C LEU A 176 19.87 10.20 2.64
N MET A 177 19.10 9.53 1.78
CA MET A 177 19.31 8.14 1.35
C MET A 177 18.89 7.92 -0.12
N PRO A 178 19.48 8.65 -1.08
CA PRO A 178 19.03 8.64 -2.48
C PRO A 178 19.10 7.27 -3.14
N GLU A 179 20.05 6.42 -2.76
CA GLU A 179 20.19 5.05 -3.28
C GLU A 179 19.01 4.14 -2.93
N VAL A 180 18.33 4.41 -1.83
CA VAL A 180 17.13 3.65 -1.41
C VAL A 180 15.94 4.07 -2.24
N VAL A 181 15.86 5.35 -2.62
CA VAL A 181 14.82 5.84 -3.53
C VAL A 181 14.89 5.12 -4.87
N ASP A 182 16.08 4.92 -5.43
CA ASP A 182 16.25 4.20 -6.69
C ASP A 182 15.88 2.70 -6.55
N GLN A 183 16.27 2.08 -5.43
CA GLN A 183 15.90 0.68 -5.15
C GLN A 183 14.39 0.51 -4.98
N MET A 184 13.72 1.44 -4.32
CA MET A 184 12.26 1.41 -4.15
C MET A 184 11.56 1.69 -5.48
N ALA A 185 12.04 2.68 -6.25
CA ALA A 185 11.47 3.00 -7.56
C ALA A 185 11.54 1.84 -8.55
N ALA A 186 12.58 1.02 -8.47
CA ALA A 186 12.70 -0.18 -9.31
C ALA A 186 11.67 -1.28 -8.97
N ARG A 187 11.04 -1.22 -7.79
CA ARG A 187 10.01 -2.18 -7.34
C ARG A 187 8.59 -1.79 -7.73
N ILE A 188 8.41 -0.59 -8.27
CA ILE A 188 7.09 -0.02 -8.53
C ILE A 188 7.00 0.30 -10.02
N PRO A 189 6.03 -0.26 -10.76
CA PRO A 189 5.76 0.18 -12.12
C PRO A 189 5.40 1.67 -12.12
N SER A 190 5.79 2.41 -13.15
CA SER A 190 5.38 3.81 -13.28
C SER A 190 3.85 3.93 -13.30
N ILE A 191 3.33 5.11 -13.03
CA ILE A 191 1.87 5.35 -13.07
C ILE A 191 1.32 5.02 -14.46
N GLU A 192 2.03 5.42 -15.52
CA GLU A 192 1.66 5.14 -16.91
C GLU A 192 1.64 3.64 -17.19
N LEU A 193 2.70 2.92 -16.79
CA LEU A 193 2.76 1.46 -16.96
C LEU A 193 1.68 0.74 -16.14
N THR A 194 1.38 1.23 -14.93
CA THR A 194 0.30 0.69 -14.11
C THR A 194 -1.05 0.85 -14.80
N MET A 195 -1.32 1.99 -15.43
CA MET A 195 -2.54 2.20 -16.21
C MET A 195 -2.60 1.28 -17.43
N GLU A 196 -1.51 1.12 -18.18
CA GLU A 196 -1.43 0.17 -19.30
C GLU A 196 -1.74 -1.27 -18.86
N MET A 197 -1.17 -1.70 -17.71
CA MET A 197 -1.45 -3.03 -17.15
C MET A 197 -2.92 -3.19 -16.74
N LEU A 198 -3.55 -2.15 -16.20
CA LEU A 198 -4.98 -2.14 -15.87
C LEU A 198 -5.83 -2.29 -17.14
N GLU A 199 -5.51 -1.57 -18.21
CA GLU A 199 -6.21 -1.67 -19.49
C GLU A 199 -6.03 -3.07 -20.12
N ILE A 200 -4.83 -3.64 -20.08
CA ILE A 200 -4.55 -5.01 -20.55
C ILE A 200 -5.37 -6.03 -19.75
N ALA A 201 -5.55 -5.82 -18.42
CA ALA A 201 -6.40 -6.67 -17.58
C ALA A 201 -7.90 -6.51 -17.86
N GLY A 202 -8.31 -5.54 -18.69
CA GLY A 202 -9.70 -5.30 -19.11
C GLY A 202 -10.40 -4.15 -18.39
N PHE A 203 -9.70 -3.42 -17.50
CA PHE A 203 -10.27 -2.28 -16.80
C PHE A 203 -10.39 -1.05 -17.71
N GLN A 204 -11.43 -0.26 -17.44
CA GLN A 204 -11.55 1.11 -17.93
C GLN A 204 -11.02 2.06 -16.86
N ILE A 205 -9.99 2.85 -17.19
CA ILE A 205 -9.44 3.84 -16.28
C ILE A 205 -10.48 4.94 -16.01
N GLY A 206 -10.79 5.16 -14.73
CA GLY A 206 -11.69 6.22 -14.28
C GLY A 206 -10.97 7.53 -13.98
N GLY A 207 -9.74 7.44 -13.48
CA GLY A 207 -8.92 8.61 -13.21
C GLY A 207 -7.80 8.37 -12.19
N ILE A 208 -7.09 9.46 -11.90
CA ILE A 208 -5.98 9.52 -10.96
C ILE A 208 -6.25 10.64 -9.95
N ILE A 209 -6.03 10.38 -8.67
CA ILE A 209 -6.20 11.36 -7.58
C ILE A 209 -4.97 11.32 -6.69
N VAL A 210 -4.41 12.48 -6.39
CA VAL A 210 -3.26 12.64 -5.50
C VAL A 210 -3.68 13.43 -4.25
N PRO A 211 -3.67 12.84 -3.05
CA PRO A 211 -3.96 13.53 -1.79
C PRO A 211 -2.76 14.38 -1.36
N LEU A 212 -2.73 15.67 -1.76
CA LEU A 212 -1.59 16.57 -1.52
C LEU A 212 -1.36 16.92 -0.05
N HIS A 213 -2.38 16.81 0.80
CA HIS A 213 -2.31 17.25 2.21
C HIS A 213 -2.15 16.09 3.20
N GLU A 214 -2.41 14.87 2.78
CA GLU A 214 -2.29 13.70 3.64
C GLU A 214 -0.87 13.15 3.61
N VAL A 215 -0.46 12.55 4.74
CA VAL A 215 0.84 11.88 4.90
C VAL A 215 0.65 10.51 5.54
N LEU A 216 1.32 9.50 4.98
CA LEU A 216 1.20 8.10 5.42
C LEU A 216 1.58 7.90 6.88
N GLN A 217 2.57 8.64 7.37
CA GLN A 217 3.04 8.57 8.75
C GLN A 217 2.22 9.45 9.70
N GLY A 218 1.20 10.17 9.20
CA GLY A 218 0.41 11.10 9.99
C GLY A 218 1.27 12.16 10.70
N PRO A 219 0.94 12.51 11.96
CA PRO A 219 1.69 13.50 12.72
C PRO A 219 3.17 13.15 12.90
N SER A 220 3.53 11.86 12.93
CA SER A 220 4.92 11.41 13.09
C SER A 220 5.82 11.81 11.90
N TYR A 221 5.25 12.08 10.72
CA TYR A 221 6.00 12.61 9.58
C TYR A 221 6.71 13.93 9.90
N PHE A 222 6.10 14.75 10.75
CA PHE A 222 6.60 16.08 11.12
C PHE A 222 7.53 16.09 12.33
N ASP A 223 7.79 14.93 12.93
CA ASP A 223 8.77 14.80 14.02
C ASP A 223 10.19 14.70 13.42
N PRO A 224 11.04 15.74 13.60
CA PRO A 224 12.40 15.73 13.07
C PRO A 224 13.30 14.67 13.69
N ALA A 225 12.97 14.20 14.90
CA ALA A 225 13.68 13.14 15.59
C ALA A 225 13.05 11.75 15.37
N GLY A 226 11.89 11.68 14.71
CA GLY A 226 11.16 10.45 14.46
C GLY A 226 12.04 9.32 13.90
N PRO A 227 12.81 9.54 12.81
CA PRO A 227 13.68 8.49 12.26
C PRO A 227 14.78 7.98 13.21
N LEU A 228 15.12 8.70 14.28
CA LEU A 228 16.07 8.20 15.28
C LEU A 228 15.47 7.05 16.09
N GLN A 229 14.14 6.93 16.14
CA GLN A 229 13.44 5.86 16.83
C GLN A 229 13.26 4.66 15.88
N LYS A 230 13.55 3.44 16.37
CA LYS A 230 13.38 2.22 15.59
C LYS A 230 11.90 2.00 15.18
N SER A 231 10.96 2.27 16.09
CA SER A 231 9.52 2.13 15.83
C SER A 231 9.02 2.98 14.66
N PHE A 232 9.60 4.18 14.45
CA PHE A 232 9.30 5.00 13.27
C PHE A 232 9.77 4.31 11.99
N ARG A 233 11.00 3.79 11.97
CA ARG A 233 11.59 3.15 10.80
C ARG A 233 10.92 1.82 10.46
N ASP A 234 10.50 1.06 11.47
CA ASP A 234 9.80 -0.21 11.29
C ASP A 234 8.43 -0.05 10.57
N GLY A 235 7.86 1.14 10.57
CA GLY A 235 6.65 1.44 9.82
C GLY A 235 6.86 1.86 8.36
N ASP A 236 8.10 1.89 7.87
CA ASP A 236 8.39 2.32 6.49
C ASP A 236 9.47 1.43 5.87
N SER A 237 9.07 0.59 4.92
CA SER A 237 9.92 -0.38 4.22
C SER A 237 11.16 0.23 3.55
N THR A 238 11.14 1.53 3.27
CA THR A 238 12.28 2.25 2.70
C THR A 238 13.52 2.14 3.58
N TRP A 239 13.36 2.19 4.91
CA TRP A 239 14.47 2.10 5.86
C TRP A 239 15.12 0.73 5.91
N SER A 240 14.37 -0.34 5.62
CA SER A 240 14.88 -1.71 5.62
C SER A 240 15.81 -2.02 4.43
N LEU A 241 15.80 -1.17 3.41
CA LEU A 241 16.70 -1.28 2.25
C LEU A 241 18.10 -0.72 2.50
N LEU A 242 18.30 0.01 3.62
CA LEU A 242 19.63 0.52 3.97
C LEU A 242 20.51 -0.59 4.57
N SER A 243 21.80 -0.61 4.17
CA SER A 243 22.81 -1.34 4.93
C SER A 243 23.01 -0.70 6.31
N GLU A 244 23.49 -1.47 7.29
CA GLU A 244 23.75 -0.97 8.65
C GLU A 244 24.65 0.27 8.65
N GLU A 245 25.72 0.28 7.83
CA GLU A 245 26.62 1.41 7.71
C GLU A 245 25.92 2.67 7.20
N LYS A 246 25.08 2.53 6.16
CA LYS A 246 24.34 3.65 5.58
C LYS A 246 23.25 4.16 6.53
N LEU A 247 22.54 3.25 7.18
CA LEU A 247 21.59 3.60 8.23
C LEU A 247 22.27 4.42 9.32
N HIS A 248 23.40 3.95 9.84
CA HIS A 248 24.14 4.67 10.86
C HIS A 248 24.50 6.10 10.42
N ARG A 249 25.09 6.26 9.22
CA ARG A 249 25.43 7.57 8.66
C ARG A 249 24.22 8.49 8.49
N THR A 250 23.11 7.95 8.02
CA THR A 250 21.87 8.73 7.85
C THR A 250 21.35 9.21 9.20
N LEU A 251 21.32 8.34 10.20
CA LEU A 251 20.87 8.69 11.56
C LEU A 251 21.79 9.70 12.24
N GLU A 252 23.12 9.58 12.08
CA GLU A 252 24.08 10.58 12.58
C GLU A 252 23.84 11.94 11.95
N ARG A 253 23.60 11.99 10.64
CA ARG A 253 23.28 13.25 9.95
C ARG A 253 22.00 13.87 10.50
N ILE A 254 20.93 13.09 10.70
CA ILE A 254 19.66 13.56 11.27
C ILE A 254 19.91 14.07 12.70
N ARG A 255 20.73 13.38 13.51
CA ARG A 255 21.07 13.79 14.89
C ARG A 255 21.79 15.15 14.88
N THR A 256 22.83 15.29 14.07
CA THR A 256 23.57 16.55 13.94
C THR A 256 22.67 17.71 13.53
N MET A 257 21.79 17.49 12.53
CA MET A 257 20.84 18.53 12.08
C MET A 257 19.82 18.90 13.17
N ASN A 258 19.44 17.97 14.04
CA ASN A 258 18.59 18.28 15.20
C ASN A 258 19.35 19.08 16.24
N GLU A 259 20.62 18.73 16.53
CA GLU A 259 21.45 19.39 17.53
C GLU A 259 21.81 20.83 17.15
N ASP A 260 22.09 21.09 15.87
CA ASP A 260 22.43 22.43 15.37
C ASP A 260 21.20 23.25 14.91
N GLY A 261 20.00 22.64 14.92
CA GLY A 261 18.74 23.27 14.55
C GLY A 261 18.50 23.41 13.04
N SER A 262 19.42 22.97 12.19
CA SER A 262 19.29 23.09 10.72
C SER A 262 18.18 22.22 10.16
N ILE A 263 17.73 21.19 10.89
CA ILE A 263 16.63 20.30 10.51
C ILE A 263 15.32 21.07 10.25
N ILE A 264 15.06 22.15 10.94
CA ILE A 264 13.81 22.91 10.81
C ILE A 264 13.70 23.54 9.43
N GLN A 265 14.75 24.24 8.98
CA GLN A 265 14.76 24.81 7.63
C GLN A 265 14.72 23.71 6.57
N TYR A 266 15.44 22.62 6.78
CA TYR A 266 15.46 21.48 5.86
C TYR A 266 14.07 20.89 5.69
N LEU A 267 13.34 20.62 6.79
CA LEU A 267 11.96 20.11 6.77
C LEU A 267 11.02 21.07 6.05
N ASP A 268 11.11 22.38 6.29
CA ASP A 268 10.25 23.36 5.64
C ASP A 268 10.44 23.37 4.10
N GLU A 269 11.69 23.28 3.65
CA GLU A 269 11.99 23.18 2.21
C GLU A 269 11.48 21.88 1.59
N ARG A 270 11.62 20.75 2.30
CA ARG A 270 11.12 19.45 1.85
C ARG A 270 9.59 19.41 1.84
N GLU A 271 8.93 19.99 2.84
CA GLU A 271 7.48 20.08 2.90
C GLU A 271 6.88 20.91 1.76
N LYS A 272 7.56 21.97 1.30
CA LYS A 272 7.17 22.72 0.10
C LYS A 272 7.18 21.84 -1.16
N ARG A 273 8.16 20.91 -1.28
CA ARG A 273 8.20 19.94 -2.39
C ARG A 273 7.08 18.91 -2.27
N ARG A 274 6.94 18.28 -1.08
CA ARG A 274 5.90 17.30 -0.82
C ARG A 274 4.49 17.81 -1.18
N LYS A 275 4.16 19.03 -0.77
CA LYS A 275 2.85 19.65 -1.06
C LYS A 275 2.54 19.82 -2.54
N ARG A 276 3.54 19.74 -3.42
CA ARG A 276 3.33 19.81 -4.88
C ARG A 276 3.03 18.45 -5.50
N VAL A 277 3.56 17.37 -4.91
CA VAL A 277 3.52 16.03 -5.52
C VAL A 277 2.74 15.01 -4.70
N GLY A 278 2.51 15.26 -3.40
CA GLY A 278 1.95 14.29 -2.46
C GLY A 278 2.93 13.16 -2.15
N GLN A 279 2.49 12.16 -1.37
CA GLN A 279 3.28 10.96 -1.08
C GLN A 279 2.83 9.75 -1.92
N THR A 280 1.60 9.76 -2.41
CA THR A 280 0.98 8.61 -3.05
C THR A 280 -0.04 9.04 -4.11
N THR A 281 -0.38 8.11 -4.97
CA THR A 281 -1.33 8.27 -6.07
C THR A 281 -2.40 7.18 -5.98
N PHE A 282 -3.66 7.57 -6.05
CA PHE A 282 -4.79 6.67 -6.21
C PHE A 282 -5.18 6.59 -7.68
N ILE A 283 -5.16 5.40 -8.25
CA ILE A 283 -5.68 5.11 -9.57
C ILE A 283 -6.97 4.34 -9.36
N PHE A 284 -8.07 4.82 -9.90
CA PHE A 284 -9.31 4.05 -9.88
C PHE A 284 -9.70 3.61 -11.29
N ALA A 285 -10.15 2.37 -11.37
CA ALA A 285 -10.49 1.71 -12.62
C ALA A 285 -11.71 0.82 -12.43
N ARG A 286 -12.54 0.71 -13.47
CA ARG A 286 -13.83 0.03 -13.44
C ARG A 286 -13.82 -1.19 -14.33
N LYS A 287 -14.43 -2.28 -13.85
CA LYS A 287 -14.77 -3.42 -14.70
C LYS A 287 -15.93 -3.05 -15.61
N SER A 288 -15.77 -3.28 -16.91
CA SER A 288 -16.80 -3.01 -17.93
C SER A 288 -18.03 -3.89 -17.79
#